data_5fd7f5edc57ea5db847e743c9365f1c2
#
_entry.id   5fd7f5edc57ea5db847e743c9365f1c2
#
_cell.length_a   1.000
_cell.length_b   1.000
_cell.length_c   1.000
_cell.angle_alpha   90.00
_cell.angle_beta   90.00
_cell.angle_gamma   90.00
#
_symmetry.space_group_name_H-M   'P 1'
#
loop_
_entity.id
_entity.type
_entity.pdbx_description
1 polymer ?
#
loop_
_entity_poly.entity_id
_entity_poly.type
_entity_poly.pdbx_seq_one_letter_code
_entity_poly.pdbx_strand_id
1 'polypeptide(L)'
;MAIIGTHALIYSSEPEALRATLRDVFGWTHVDAGDGWLIFALPPAELGVHPAEGPTYESGIRHQLTFMCDDMQATIGGLRAKGIEVKGEPEDEGFGITVMLGLPGGVEVMLYEPRHPIAITAAKPR
;
A
#
# COMPACT_ATOMS: atom_id res chain seq x y z
N MET A 1 -14.87 -23.13 -11.71
CA MET A 1 -14.17 -22.66 -10.51
C MET A 1 -13.74 -21.21 -10.69
N ALA A 2 -13.82 -20.42 -9.67
CA ALA A 2 -13.51 -19.00 -9.78
C ALA A 2 -12.61 -18.53 -8.64
N ILE A 3 -11.69 -17.63 -8.96
CA ILE A 3 -10.93 -16.89 -7.96
C ILE A 3 -11.81 -15.72 -7.56
N ILE A 4 -12.17 -15.62 -6.28
CA ILE A 4 -13.13 -14.61 -5.81
C ILE A 4 -12.46 -13.35 -5.24
N GLY A 5 -11.14 -13.34 -5.13
CA GLY A 5 -10.42 -12.19 -4.63
C GLY A 5 -8.97 -12.53 -4.35
N THR A 6 -8.24 -11.56 -3.83
CA THR A 6 -6.86 -11.75 -3.38
C THR A 6 -6.75 -11.31 -1.93
N HIS A 7 -5.76 -11.85 -1.23
CA HIS A 7 -5.54 -11.57 0.18
C HIS A 7 -4.05 -11.24 0.35
N ALA A 8 -3.75 -10.03 0.81
CA ALA A 8 -2.37 -9.61 1.02
C ALA A 8 -2.04 -9.68 2.51
N LEU A 9 -0.77 -9.90 2.83
CA LEU A 9 -0.31 -9.97 4.22
C LEU A 9 0.82 -8.97 4.42
N ILE A 10 0.84 -8.35 5.60
CA ILE A 10 1.94 -7.54 6.09
C ILE A 10 2.38 -8.14 7.41
N TYR A 11 3.67 -8.34 7.58
CA TYR A 11 4.23 -8.85 8.84
C TYR A 11 4.82 -7.67 9.61
N SER A 12 4.35 -7.46 10.83
CA SER A 12 4.74 -6.32 11.66
C SER A 12 5.11 -6.82 13.04
N SER A 13 6.13 -6.21 13.64
CA SER A 13 6.47 -6.52 15.02
C SER A 13 5.49 -5.88 16.00
N GLU A 14 4.62 -5.00 15.52
CA GLU A 14 3.58 -4.37 16.36
C GLU A 14 2.23 -4.47 15.63
N PRO A 15 1.69 -5.69 15.49
CA PRO A 15 0.49 -5.88 14.66
C PRO A 15 -0.73 -5.12 15.17
N GLU A 16 -0.91 -4.99 16.48
CA GLU A 16 -2.05 -4.26 17.01
C GLU A 16 -1.98 -2.77 16.68
N ALA A 17 -0.77 -2.19 16.79
CA ALA A 17 -0.57 -0.79 16.46
C ALA A 17 -0.79 -0.54 14.96
N LEU A 18 -0.33 -1.48 14.13
CA LEU A 18 -0.54 -1.36 12.68
C LEU A 18 -2.03 -1.47 12.34
N ARG A 19 -2.75 -2.41 12.94
CA ARG A 19 -4.20 -2.53 12.72
C ARG A 19 -4.92 -1.24 13.11
N ALA A 20 -4.54 -0.65 14.25
CA ALA A 20 -5.13 0.61 14.69
C ALA A 20 -4.86 1.73 13.69
N THR A 21 -3.65 1.79 13.15
CA THR A 21 -3.29 2.79 12.14
C THR A 21 -4.12 2.62 10.88
N LEU A 22 -4.28 1.40 10.39
CA LEU A 22 -5.08 1.15 9.20
C LEU A 22 -6.55 1.52 9.43
N ARG A 23 -7.06 1.25 10.62
CA ARG A 23 -8.43 1.60 10.99
C ARG A 23 -8.62 3.10 11.15
N ASP A 24 -7.73 3.76 11.90
CA ASP A 24 -7.97 5.13 12.38
C ASP A 24 -7.37 6.20 11.46
N VAL A 25 -6.23 5.93 10.83
CA VAL A 25 -5.57 6.90 9.95
C VAL A 25 -6.02 6.70 8.51
N PHE A 26 -5.97 5.45 8.03
CA PHE A 26 -6.35 5.15 6.64
C PHE A 26 -7.86 4.98 6.47
N GLY A 27 -8.56 4.64 7.56
CA GLY A 27 -10.02 4.57 7.55
C GLY A 27 -10.59 3.42 6.75
N TRP A 28 -9.84 2.32 6.60
CA TRP A 28 -10.30 1.20 5.79
C TRP A 28 -11.35 0.38 6.51
N THR A 29 -12.36 -0.05 5.76
CA THR A 29 -13.39 -0.95 6.25
C THR A 29 -12.76 -2.28 6.67
N HIS A 30 -13.25 -2.85 7.75
CA HIS A 30 -12.67 -4.08 8.29
C HIS A 30 -13.73 -4.93 8.95
N VAL A 31 -13.37 -6.20 9.17
CA VAL A 31 -14.14 -7.12 10.00
C VAL A 31 -13.22 -7.64 11.09
N ASP A 32 -13.79 -8.03 12.22
CA ASP A 32 -13.04 -8.63 13.31
C ASP A 32 -13.14 -10.15 13.18
N ALA A 33 -12.03 -10.80 12.88
CA ALA A 33 -12.00 -12.24 12.72
C ALA A 33 -11.92 -12.97 14.06
N GLY A 34 -11.87 -12.23 15.16
CA GLY A 34 -11.83 -12.75 16.52
C GLY A 34 -10.79 -12.05 17.36
N ASP A 35 -11.18 -11.60 18.56
CA ASP A 35 -10.29 -11.05 19.56
C ASP A 35 -9.41 -9.90 19.07
N GLY A 36 -9.99 -9.02 18.24
CA GLY A 36 -9.27 -7.86 17.74
C GLY A 36 -8.40 -8.12 16.52
N TRP A 37 -8.48 -9.30 15.94
CA TRP A 37 -7.74 -9.61 14.72
C TRP A 37 -8.50 -9.04 13.53
N LEU A 38 -8.23 -7.78 13.21
CA LEU A 38 -8.94 -7.09 12.15
C LEU A 38 -8.41 -7.52 10.79
N ILE A 39 -9.32 -7.70 9.84
CA ILE A 39 -8.99 -7.97 8.45
C ILE A 39 -9.64 -6.86 7.63
N PHE A 40 -8.86 -6.20 6.80
CA PHE A 40 -9.26 -4.97 6.12
C PHE A 40 -9.63 -5.23 4.67
N ALA A 41 -10.65 -4.54 4.20
CA ALA A 41 -10.94 -4.48 2.77
C ALA A 41 -9.97 -3.47 2.16
N LEU A 42 -9.14 -3.94 1.25
CA LEU A 42 -8.20 -3.05 0.57
C LEU A 42 -8.94 -2.18 -0.44
N PRO A 43 -8.38 -0.99 -0.75
CA PRO A 43 -8.84 -0.23 -1.91
C PRO A 43 -8.71 -1.07 -3.17
N PRO A 44 -9.41 -0.72 -4.26
CA PRO A 44 -9.24 -1.44 -5.52
C PRO A 44 -7.78 -1.56 -5.91
N ALA A 45 -7.43 -2.67 -6.54
CA ALA A 45 -6.03 -2.99 -6.83
C ALA A 45 -5.82 -3.35 -8.28
N GLU A 46 -4.58 -3.20 -8.73
CA GLU A 46 -4.13 -3.65 -10.04
C GLU A 46 -2.86 -4.46 -9.86
N LEU A 47 -2.52 -5.27 -10.84
CA LEU A 47 -1.33 -6.11 -10.79
C LEU A 47 -0.39 -5.74 -11.93
N GLY A 48 0.86 -5.42 -11.58
CA GLY A 48 1.92 -5.25 -12.54
C GLY A 48 2.87 -6.44 -12.47
N VAL A 49 3.45 -6.82 -13.59
CA VAL A 49 4.45 -7.90 -13.64
C VAL A 49 5.73 -7.31 -14.15
N HIS A 50 6.76 -7.37 -13.33
CA HIS A 50 8.08 -6.81 -13.63
C HIS A 50 9.05 -7.90 -14.04
N PRO A 51 10.10 -7.55 -14.83
CA PRO A 51 11.15 -8.52 -15.14
C PRO A 51 11.86 -9.00 -13.87
N ALA A 52 12.45 -10.19 -13.94
CA ALA A 52 13.20 -10.77 -12.83
C ALA A 52 14.58 -10.12 -12.75
N GLU A 53 14.61 -8.86 -12.35
CA GLU A 53 15.85 -8.08 -12.25
C GLU A 53 15.65 -6.91 -11.31
N GLY A 54 16.75 -6.30 -10.87
CA GLY A 54 16.72 -5.12 -10.01
C GLY A 54 16.83 -5.46 -8.53
N PRO A 55 17.02 -4.40 -7.68
CA PRO A 55 17.30 -4.62 -6.25
C PRO A 55 16.22 -5.39 -5.51
N THR A 56 14.95 -5.14 -5.83
CA THR A 56 13.85 -5.84 -5.17
C THR A 56 13.90 -7.32 -5.46
N TYR A 57 14.09 -7.69 -6.75
CA TYR A 57 14.19 -9.09 -7.12
C TYR A 57 15.43 -9.74 -6.49
N GLU A 58 16.55 -9.03 -6.48
CA GLU A 58 17.80 -9.54 -5.94
C GLU A 58 17.73 -9.78 -4.44
N SER A 59 16.87 -9.04 -3.74
CA SER A 59 16.65 -9.24 -2.30
C SER A 59 15.78 -10.45 -1.99
N GLY A 60 15.26 -11.12 -3.01
CA GLY A 60 14.43 -12.32 -2.84
C GLY A 60 12.93 -12.05 -2.84
N ILE A 61 12.53 -10.80 -2.94
CA ILE A 61 11.10 -10.45 -2.95
C ILE A 61 10.51 -10.75 -4.33
N ARG A 62 9.39 -11.47 -4.35
CA ARG A 62 8.71 -11.86 -5.59
C ARG A 62 7.36 -11.20 -5.76
N HIS A 63 6.85 -10.55 -4.73
CA HIS A 63 5.62 -9.76 -4.80
C HIS A 63 5.71 -8.64 -3.77
N GLN A 64 4.99 -7.56 -4.00
CA GLN A 64 5.11 -6.35 -3.20
C GLN A 64 3.77 -5.64 -3.14
N LEU A 65 3.45 -5.07 -1.98
CA LEU A 65 2.27 -4.23 -1.81
C LEU A 65 2.71 -2.78 -1.88
N THR A 66 1.99 -1.99 -2.67
CA THR A 66 2.22 -0.55 -2.80
C THR A 66 0.89 0.16 -2.63
N PHE A 67 0.89 1.32 -1.99
CA PHE A 67 -0.32 2.14 -1.90
C PHE A 67 -0.28 3.16 -3.02
N MET A 68 -1.43 3.39 -3.67
CA MET A 68 -1.52 4.34 -4.77
C MET A 68 -2.27 5.59 -4.32
N CYS A 69 -1.84 6.75 -4.81
CA CYS A 69 -2.52 8.01 -4.55
C CYS A 69 -2.61 8.80 -5.86
N ASP A 70 -3.48 9.80 -5.88
CA ASP A 70 -3.66 10.65 -7.05
C ASP A 70 -2.93 11.99 -6.92
N ASP A 71 -2.50 12.36 -5.71
CA ASP A 71 -1.80 13.62 -5.46
C ASP A 71 -0.79 13.38 -4.35
N MET A 72 0.47 13.19 -4.74
CA MET A 72 1.53 12.84 -3.80
C MET A 72 1.70 13.90 -2.70
N GLN A 73 1.77 15.18 -3.07
CA GLN A 73 2.04 16.24 -2.09
C GLN A 73 0.91 16.36 -1.07
N ALA A 74 -0.33 16.32 -1.53
CA ALA A 74 -1.48 16.39 -0.63
C ALA A 74 -1.53 15.18 0.28
N THR A 75 -1.24 13.99 -0.27
CA THR A 75 -1.32 12.74 0.49
C THR A 75 -0.26 12.71 1.59
N ILE A 76 1.01 13.03 1.26
CA ILE A 76 2.06 12.98 2.30
C ILE A 76 1.84 14.08 3.35
N GLY A 77 1.31 15.24 2.94
CA GLY A 77 0.97 16.29 3.91
C GLY A 77 -0.06 15.80 4.92
N GLY A 78 -1.11 15.15 4.43
CA GLY A 78 -2.15 14.60 5.30
C GLY A 78 -1.63 13.49 6.20
N LEU A 79 -0.80 12.60 5.68
CA LEU A 79 -0.23 11.50 6.45
C LEU A 79 0.72 12.02 7.54
N ARG A 80 1.59 12.97 7.20
CA ARG A 80 2.48 13.58 8.19
C ARG A 80 1.71 14.24 9.31
N ALA A 81 0.61 14.94 8.97
CA ALA A 81 -0.23 15.59 9.97
C ALA A 81 -0.84 14.59 10.94
N LYS A 82 -1.00 13.33 10.52
CA LYS A 82 -1.56 12.26 11.36
C LYS A 82 -0.48 11.38 11.97
N GLY A 83 0.78 11.80 11.89
CA GLY A 83 1.86 11.11 12.56
C GLY A 83 2.49 9.96 11.80
N ILE A 84 2.19 9.81 10.53
CA ILE A 84 2.81 8.76 9.70
C ILE A 84 4.19 9.23 9.26
N GLU A 85 5.18 8.38 9.40
CA GLU A 85 6.54 8.68 8.95
C GLU A 85 6.60 8.60 7.42
N VAL A 86 7.04 9.69 6.78
CA VAL A 86 7.31 9.71 5.35
C VAL A 86 8.83 9.82 5.22
N LYS A 87 9.45 8.83 4.60
CA LYS A 87 10.91 8.71 4.59
C LYS A 87 11.50 9.42 3.38
N GLY A 88 12.04 10.61 3.61
CA GLY A 88 12.68 11.41 2.57
C GLY A 88 11.67 12.16 1.72
N GLU A 89 12.11 12.52 0.53
CA GLU A 89 11.31 13.30 -0.40
C GLU A 89 10.85 12.44 -1.56
N PRO A 90 9.66 12.71 -2.13
CA PRO A 90 9.20 11.96 -3.29
C PRO A 90 10.17 12.09 -4.46
N GLU A 91 10.35 10.99 -5.19
CA GLU A 91 11.23 10.93 -6.34
C GLU A 91 10.42 10.59 -7.60
N ASP A 92 10.80 11.26 -8.69
CA ASP A 92 10.18 11.01 -10.00
C ASP A 92 10.93 9.86 -10.66
N GLU A 93 10.26 8.72 -10.77
CA GLU A 93 10.85 7.51 -11.34
C GLU A 93 10.52 7.34 -12.82
N GLY A 94 9.85 8.33 -13.42
CA GLY A 94 9.39 8.22 -14.81
C GLY A 94 8.02 7.58 -14.92
N PHE A 95 7.85 6.38 -14.40
CA PHE A 95 6.55 5.70 -14.40
C PHE A 95 5.61 6.26 -13.33
N GLY A 96 6.12 7.01 -12.39
CA GLY A 96 5.35 7.63 -11.33
C GLY A 96 6.24 8.29 -10.30
N ILE A 97 5.62 8.87 -9.30
CA ILE A 97 6.32 9.52 -8.18
C ILE A 97 6.21 8.58 -6.99
N THR A 98 7.32 8.32 -6.30
CA THR A 98 7.34 7.36 -5.20
C THR A 98 7.97 7.94 -3.95
N VAL A 99 7.54 7.43 -2.79
CA VAL A 99 8.15 7.71 -1.50
C VAL A 99 7.86 6.53 -0.59
N MET A 100 8.72 6.28 0.39
CA MET A 100 8.48 5.20 1.35
C MET A 100 7.78 5.72 2.59
N LEU A 101 6.83 4.95 3.09
CA LEU A 101 6.14 5.22 4.34
C LEU A 101 6.65 4.25 5.40
N GLY A 102 6.83 4.75 6.63
CA GLY A 102 7.15 3.92 7.78
C GLY A 102 5.89 3.69 8.59
N LEU A 103 5.47 2.44 8.71
CA LEU A 103 4.29 2.04 9.47
C LEU A 103 4.73 1.29 10.74
N PRO A 104 3.84 1.18 11.73
CA PRO A 104 4.22 0.55 12.99
C PRO A 104 4.78 -0.86 12.82
N GLY A 105 5.82 -1.17 13.62
CA GLY A 105 6.39 -2.49 13.64
C GLY A 105 7.46 -2.74 12.59
N GLY A 106 8.11 -1.68 12.11
CA GLY A 106 9.19 -1.82 11.14
C GLY A 106 8.72 -2.10 9.72
N VAL A 107 7.46 -1.81 9.44
CA VAL A 107 6.87 -2.04 8.12
C VAL A 107 7.13 -0.83 7.24
N GLU A 108 7.62 -1.07 6.02
CA GLU A 108 7.80 -0.03 5.02
C GLU A 108 6.93 -0.35 3.81
N VAL A 109 6.17 0.64 3.35
CA VAL A 109 5.31 0.49 2.19
C VAL A 109 5.56 1.66 1.28
N MET A 110 5.70 1.40 -0.02
CA MET A 110 5.84 2.46 -1.01
C MET A 110 4.49 3.14 -1.24
N LEU A 111 4.50 4.47 -1.24
CA LEU A 111 3.38 5.27 -1.71
C LEU A 111 3.73 5.74 -3.11
N TYR A 112 2.77 5.69 -4.02
CA TYR A 112 3.02 5.76 -5.44
C TYR A 112 1.91 6.57 -6.13
N GLU A 113 2.31 7.61 -6.86
CA GLU A 113 1.39 8.35 -7.72
C GLU A 113 1.71 7.95 -9.15
N PRO A 114 0.86 7.11 -9.79
CA PRO A 114 1.18 6.59 -11.13
C PRO A 114 1.09 7.68 -12.20
N ARG A 115 1.96 7.56 -13.20
CA ARG A 115 1.91 8.38 -14.41
C ARG A 115 1.55 7.56 -15.65
N HIS A 116 1.23 6.30 -15.43
CA HIS A 116 0.74 5.40 -16.49
C HIS A 116 -0.78 5.26 -16.36
N PRO A 117 -1.46 4.79 -17.41
CA PRO A 117 -2.88 4.48 -17.28
C PRO A 117 -3.09 3.40 -16.21
N ILE A 118 -4.13 3.55 -15.40
CA ILE A 118 -4.38 2.59 -14.32
C ILE A 118 -5.50 1.63 -14.73
N ALA A 119 -5.26 0.34 -14.47
CA ALA A 119 -6.19 -0.71 -14.87
C ALA A 119 -7.48 -0.69 -14.05
N ILE A 120 -7.43 -0.17 -12.83
CA ILE A 120 -8.61 -0.09 -11.97
C ILE A 120 -9.73 0.67 -12.66
N THR A 121 -9.40 1.81 -13.26
CA THR A 121 -10.39 2.62 -13.97
C THR A 121 -10.90 1.89 -15.21
N ALA A 122 -10.01 1.22 -15.95
CA ALA A 122 -10.38 0.48 -17.15
C ALA A 122 -11.27 -0.70 -16.83
N ALA A 123 -11.15 -1.27 -15.63
CA ALA A 123 -11.92 -2.43 -15.19
C ALA A 123 -13.27 -2.07 -14.59
N LYS A 124 -13.62 -0.79 -14.55
CA LYS A 124 -14.87 -0.37 -13.95
C LYS A 124 -16.08 -0.99 -14.64
N PRO A 125 -17.08 -1.43 -13.86
CA PRO A 125 -18.30 -2.02 -14.44
C PRO A 125 -19.06 -1.01 -15.31
N ARG A 126 -19.79 -1.50 -16.28
CA ARG A 126 -20.70 -0.71 -17.11
C ARG A 126 -22.06 -0.63 -16.47
#